data_894673040228147279ad91055bce6edc
#
_entry.id   894673040228147279ad91055bce6edc
#
_cell.length_a   1.000
_cell.length_b   1.000
_cell.length_c   1.000
_cell.angle_alpha   90.00
_cell.angle_beta   90.00
_cell.angle_gamma   90.00
#
_symmetry.space_group_name_H-M   'P 1'
#
loop_
_entity.id
_entity.type
_entity.pdbx_description
1 polymer ?
#
loop_
_entity_poly.entity_id
_entity_poly.type
_entity_poly.pdbx_seq_one_letter_code
_entity_poly.pdbx_strand_id
1 'polypeptide(L)'
;MKETVRQAADRVLAGGLISREEALELSRQPLEELCAAADEIRRHFCGSGFDICTIVNAKSGRCPEDCKYCAQSAHYATPTQEYPLMDTEALVKEAVHHHRQGVLRYSLVTSGRKLSTKELGEAAQSIRAIREKTDLQVCVSFGLLGEEEFRLLKEAGASRVHCNLETSRRFFP
;
A
#
# COMPACT_ATOMS: atom_id res chain seq x y z
N MET A 1 10.48 14.48 -29.69
CA MET A 1 9.52 13.40 -29.33
C MET A 1 8.97 12.81 -30.61
N LYS A 2 9.00 11.48 -30.72
CA LYS A 2 8.42 10.81 -31.89
C LYS A 2 6.92 11.03 -31.97
N GLU A 3 6.40 11.06 -33.19
CA GLU A 3 4.98 11.31 -33.46
C GLU A 3 4.05 10.34 -32.69
N THR A 4 4.39 9.04 -32.65
CA THR A 4 3.65 8.00 -31.92
C THR A 4 3.52 8.33 -30.42
N VAL A 5 4.61 8.77 -29.78
CA VAL A 5 4.60 9.12 -28.33
C VAL A 5 3.76 10.39 -28.12
N ARG A 6 3.88 11.39 -29.00
CA ARG A 6 3.11 12.63 -28.89
C ARG A 6 1.61 12.39 -29.03
N GLN A 7 1.20 11.64 -30.07
CA GLN A 7 -0.21 11.32 -30.31
C GLN A 7 -0.85 10.57 -29.14
N ALA A 8 -0.11 9.60 -28.55
CA ALA A 8 -0.59 8.89 -27.36
C ALA A 8 -0.74 9.84 -26.15
N ALA A 9 0.24 10.72 -25.94
CA ALA A 9 0.19 11.72 -24.87
C ALA A 9 -0.98 12.69 -25.04
N ASP A 10 -1.19 13.24 -26.23
CA ASP A 10 -2.30 14.17 -26.52
C ASP A 10 -3.67 13.52 -26.28
N ARG A 11 -3.81 12.24 -26.66
CA ARG A 11 -5.03 11.49 -26.39
C ARG A 11 -5.30 11.34 -24.88
N VAL A 12 -4.26 10.98 -24.10
CA VAL A 12 -4.42 10.86 -22.64
C VAL A 12 -4.70 12.20 -21.98
N LEU A 13 -4.03 13.27 -22.42
CA LEU A 13 -4.30 14.63 -21.94
C LEU A 13 -5.73 15.09 -22.23
N ALA A 14 -6.32 14.60 -23.33
CA ALA A 14 -7.72 14.82 -23.66
C ALA A 14 -8.69 13.89 -22.91
N GLY A 15 -8.23 13.07 -21.94
CA GLY A 15 -9.04 12.15 -21.17
C GLY A 15 -9.29 10.79 -21.84
N GLY A 16 -8.62 10.49 -22.95
CA GLY A 16 -8.69 9.20 -23.63
C GLY A 16 -7.75 8.14 -23.03
N LEU A 17 -7.88 6.91 -23.53
CA LEU A 17 -7.06 5.78 -23.12
C LEU A 17 -6.19 5.30 -24.28
N ILE A 18 -5.05 4.68 -23.97
CA ILE A 18 -4.23 3.91 -24.92
C ILE A 18 -4.69 2.47 -24.97
N SER A 19 -4.69 1.85 -26.15
CA SER A 19 -4.99 0.42 -26.33
C SER A 19 -3.79 -0.44 -25.89
N ARG A 20 -4.02 -1.75 -25.81
CA ARG A 20 -2.95 -2.72 -25.52
C ARG A 20 -1.90 -2.72 -26.63
N GLU A 21 -2.33 -2.63 -27.87
CA GLU A 21 -1.47 -2.61 -29.07
C GLU A 21 -0.59 -1.35 -29.08
N GLU A 22 -1.19 -0.20 -28.79
CA GLU A 22 -0.47 1.08 -28.65
C GLU A 22 0.54 1.02 -27.49
N ALA A 23 0.18 0.43 -26.35
CA ALA A 23 1.10 0.26 -25.22
C ALA A 23 2.31 -0.61 -25.59
N LEU A 24 2.10 -1.69 -26.38
CA LEU A 24 3.18 -2.53 -26.89
C LEU A 24 4.07 -1.79 -27.91
N GLU A 25 3.52 -0.90 -28.71
CA GLU A 25 4.29 -0.06 -29.61
C GLU A 25 5.10 1.01 -28.85
N LEU A 26 4.48 1.65 -27.86
CA LEU A 26 5.13 2.61 -26.97
C LEU A 26 6.30 1.99 -26.22
N SER A 27 6.19 0.73 -25.77
CA SER A 27 7.28 0.05 -25.05
C SER A 27 8.58 -0.09 -25.86
N ARG A 28 8.54 0.11 -27.17
CA ARG A 28 9.69 0.06 -28.09
C ARG A 28 10.25 1.47 -28.40
N GLN A 29 9.63 2.51 -27.88
CA GLN A 29 10.08 3.89 -28.10
C GLN A 29 11.21 4.28 -27.12
N PRO A 30 11.98 5.33 -27.40
CA PRO A 30 13.04 5.79 -26.51
C PRO A 30 12.49 6.14 -25.14
N LEU A 31 13.15 5.61 -24.09
CA LEU A 31 12.72 5.79 -22.71
C LEU A 31 12.60 7.27 -22.30
N GLU A 32 13.54 8.09 -22.73
CA GLU A 32 13.56 9.53 -22.43
C GLU A 32 12.30 10.25 -22.96
N GLU A 33 11.86 9.88 -24.15
CA GLU A 33 10.65 10.47 -24.76
C GLU A 33 9.38 10.01 -24.01
N LEU A 34 9.33 8.74 -23.61
CA LEU A 34 8.24 8.20 -22.81
C LEU A 34 8.17 8.87 -21.43
N CYS A 35 9.32 9.03 -20.78
CA CYS A 35 9.41 9.72 -19.48
C CYS A 35 8.94 11.17 -19.58
N ALA A 36 9.35 11.90 -20.62
CA ALA A 36 8.93 13.28 -20.83
C ALA A 36 7.42 13.41 -21.03
N ALA A 37 6.83 12.54 -21.87
CA ALA A 37 5.39 12.49 -22.08
C ALA A 37 4.61 12.10 -20.84
N ALA A 38 5.09 11.09 -20.09
CA ALA A 38 4.48 10.67 -18.84
C ALA A 38 4.52 11.76 -17.76
N ASP A 39 5.62 12.50 -17.67
CA ASP A 39 5.74 13.63 -16.74
C ASP A 39 4.81 14.79 -17.10
N GLU A 40 4.63 15.08 -18.40
CA GLU A 40 3.65 16.07 -18.87
C GLU A 40 2.22 15.66 -18.45
N ILE A 41 1.84 14.41 -18.68
CA ILE A 41 0.53 13.86 -18.29
C ILE A 41 0.37 13.93 -16.76
N ARG A 42 1.37 13.49 -16.01
CA ARG A 42 1.37 13.56 -14.55
C ARG A 42 1.15 14.99 -14.05
N ARG A 43 1.90 15.96 -14.59
CA ARG A 43 1.75 17.38 -14.21
C ARG A 43 0.37 17.91 -14.51
N HIS A 44 -0.21 17.51 -15.64
CA HIS A 44 -1.56 17.94 -16.03
C HIS A 44 -2.63 17.46 -15.05
N PHE A 45 -2.60 16.18 -14.66
CA PHE A 45 -3.64 15.57 -13.81
C PHE A 45 -3.34 15.64 -12.32
N CYS A 46 -2.09 15.61 -11.90
CA CYS A 46 -1.68 15.52 -10.50
C CYS A 46 -0.95 16.78 -9.98
N GLY A 47 -0.64 17.72 -10.85
CA GLY A 47 0.15 18.91 -10.48
C GLY A 47 1.58 18.57 -10.05
N SER A 48 2.15 19.36 -9.14
CA SER A 48 3.49 19.18 -8.58
C SER A 48 3.51 18.50 -7.23
N GLY A 49 2.36 18.04 -6.71
CA GLY A 49 2.25 17.37 -5.43
C GLY A 49 2.97 16.02 -5.43
N PHE A 50 3.58 15.67 -4.32
CA PHE A 50 4.23 14.39 -4.08
C PHE A 50 3.56 13.67 -2.90
N ASP A 51 2.96 12.51 -3.15
CA ASP A 51 2.25 11.73 -2.14
C ASP A 51 3.23 10.74 -1.50
N ILE A 52 3.67 11.03 -0.27
CA ILE A 52 4.58 10.19 0.49
C ILE A 52 3.78 9.26 1.38
N CYS A 53 4.08 7.96 1.32
CA CYS A 53 3.53 6.97 2.22
C CYS A 53 4.66 6.23 2.96
N THR A 54 4.34 5.73 4.15
CA THR A 54 5.24 4.89 4.95
C THR A 54 4.51 3.69 5.52
N ILE A 55 5.27 2.70 5.95
CA ILE A 55 4.78 1.44 6.49
C ILE A 55 5.43 1.20 7.85
N VAL A 56 4.63 0.78 8.82
CA VAL A 56 5.11 0.15 10.05
C VAL A 56 4.85 -1.35 10.00
N ASN A 57 5.84 -2.15 10.33
CA ASN A 57 5.67 -3.57 10.58
C ASN A 57 5.09 -3.75 11.99
N ALA A 58 3.76 -3.63 12.13
CA ALA A 58 3.09 -3.56 13.44
C ALA A 58 3.05 -4.91 14.18
N LYS A 59 3.29 -6.03 13.50
CA LYS A 59 3.45 -7.37 14.07
C LYS A 59 4.38 -8.17 13.15
N SER A 60 5.37 -8.85 13.70
CA SER A 60 6.41 -9.49 12.92
C SER A 60 6.64 -10.96 13.27
N GLY A 61 6.96 -11.74 12.23
CA GLY A 61 7.37 -13.13 12.35
C GLY A 61 6.23 -14.13 12.49
N ARG A 62 6.58 -15.41 12.53
CA ARG A 62 5.69 -16.57 12.74
C ARG A 62 4.43 -16.59 11.88
N CYS A 63 4.51 -16.09 10.65
CA CYS A 63 3.40 -16.18 9.72
C CYS A 63 3.19 -17.65 9.32
N PRO A 64 1.98 -18.22 9.46
CA PRO A 64 1.71 -19.61 9.10
C PRO A 64 1.64 -19.83 7.57
N GLU A 65 1.61 -18.76 6.78
CA GLU A 65 1.54 -18.84 5.32
C GLU A 65 2.91 -19.17 4.71
N ASP A 66 2.90 -19.97 3.65
CA ASP A 66 4.09 -20.46 2.94
C ASP A 66 4.42 -19.61 1.71
N CYS A 67 4.38 -18.28 1.80
CA CYS A 67 4.79 -17.39 0.72
C CYS A 67 6.30 -17.51 0.49
N LYS A 68 6.72 -18.07 -0.62
CA LYS A 68 8.10 -18.54 -0.90
C LYS A 68 9.20 -17.48 -0.77
N TYR A 69 8.87 -16.22 -0.88
CA TYR A 69 9.82 -15.09 -0.80
C TYR A 69 9.70 -14.28 0.51
N CYS A 70 8.77 -14.66 1.40
CA CYS A 70 8.51 -13.87 2.59
C CYS A 70 9.40 -14.27 3.77
N ALA A 71 10.23 -13.35 4.24
CA ALA A 71 11.10 -13.58 5.38
C ALA A 71 10.34 -13.80 6.71
N GLN A 72 9.06 -13.44 6.79
CA GLN A 72 8.24 -13.59 7.99
C GLN A 72 7.53 -14.95 8.09
N SER A 73 7.62 -15.79 7.05
CA SER A 73 7.02 -17.13 7.05
C SER A 73 7.70 -18.04 8.08
N ALA A 74 6.90 -18.76 8.88
CA ALA A 74 7.40 -19.76 9.84
C ALA A 74 7.96 -21.02 9.17
N HIS A 75 7.80 -21.16 7.84
CA HIS A 75 8.32 -22.28 7.05
C HIS A 75 9.81 -22.13 6.72
N TYR A 76 10.40 -20.96 6.95
CA TYR A 76 11.79 -20.66 6.59
C TYR A 76 12.58 -20.14 7.79
N ALA A 77 13.83 -20.58 7.91
CA ALA A 77 14.76 -20.06 8.89
C ALA A 77 15.34 -18.72 8.40
N THR A 78 14.83 -17.63 8.88
CA THR A 78 15.28 -16.28 8.55
C THR A 78 15.64 -15.50 9.82
N PRO A 79 16.54 -14.50 9.77
CA PRO A 79 16.90 -13.68 10.93
C PRO A 79 15.86 -12.59 11.24
N THR A 80 14.60 -12.79 10.90
CA THR A 80 13.53 -11.82 11.14
C THR A 80 13.25 -11.70 12.64
N GLN A 81 13.24 -10.46 13.15
CA GLN A 81 12.76 -10.21 14.51
C GLN A 81 11.31 -10.58 14.66
N GLU A 82 11.00 -11.30 15.74
CA GLU A 82 9.64 -11.70 16.07
C GLU A 82 9.10 -10.86 17.23
N TYR A 83 7.94 -10.25 17.04
CA TYR A 83 7.23 -9.52 18.09
C TYR A 83 5.72 -9.54 17.86
N PRO A 84 4.93 -9.48 18.96
CA PRO A 84 3.48 -9.41 18.89
C PRO A 84 3.03 -8.07 18.28
N LEU A 85 1.71 -7.87 18.16
CA LEU A 85 1.17 -6.58 17.76
C LEU A 85 1.70 -5.49 18.69
N MET A 86 2.25 -4.42 18.09
CA MET A 86 2.75 -3.25 18.80
C MET A 86 1.61 -2.58 19.58
N ASP A 87 1.94 -2.03 20.73
CA ASP A 87 0.96 -1.29 21.52
C ASP A 87 0.57 0.05 20.86
N THR A 88 -0.57 0.57 21.27
CA THR A 88 -1.14 1.81 20.73
C THR A 88 -0.21 3.01 20.92
N GLU A 89 0.50 3.09 22.05
CA GLU A 89 1.39 4.23 22.34
C GLU A 89 2.57 4.27 21.35
N ALA A 90 3.21 3.12 21.11
CA ALA A 90 4.30 3.00 20.16
C ALA A 90 3.85 3.34 18.72
N LEU A 91 2.71 2.82 18.28
CA LEU A 91 2.16 3.09 16.95
C LEU A 91 1.80 4.58 16.78
N VAL A 92 1.21 5.20 17.78
CA VAL A 92 0.87 6.63 17.74
C VAL A 92 2.13 7.50 17.73
N LYS A 93 3.13 7.18 18.54
CA LYS A 93 4.41 7.91 18.57
C LYS A 93 5.08 7.91 17.19
N GLU A 94 5.13 6.77 16.56
CA GLU A 94 5.69 6.61 15.21
C GLU A 94 4.87 7.37 14.17
N ALA A 95 3.54 7.24 14.20
CA ALA A 95 2.64 7.97 13.32
C ALA A 95 2.81 9.50 13.42
N VAL A 96 2.87 10.05 14.63
CA VAL A 96 3.10 11.48 14.88
C VAL A 96 4.48 11.92 14.33
N HIS A 97 5.51 11.09 14.48
CA HIS A 97 6.82 11.35 13.89
C HIS A 97 6.75 11.49 12.37
N HIS A 98 6.13 10.52 11.69
CA HIS A 98 5.97 10.57 10.23
C HIS A 98 5.06 11.70 9.75
N HIS A 99 3.98 12.00 10.47
CA HIS A 99 3.11 13.14 10.18
C HIS A 99 3.90 14.47 10.15
N ARG A 100 4.78 14.68 11.13
CA ARG A 100 5.64 15.87 11.20
C ARG A 100 6.65 15.95 10.05
N GLN A 101 6.97 14.84 9.41
CA GLN A 101 7.83 14.78 8.22
C GLN A 101 7.08 14.98 6.90
N GLY A 102 5.78 15.27 6.95
CA GLY A 102 4.95 15.50 5.76
C GLY A 102 4.47 14.22 5.06
N VAL A 103 4.55 13.07 5.74
CA VAL A 103 3.93 11.82 5.24
C VAL A 103 2.41 11.99 5.20
N LEU A 104 1.78 11.55 4.12
CA LEU A 104 0.33 11.63 3.94
C LEU A 104 -0.38 10.33 4.30
N ARG A 105 0.29 9.18 4.11
CA ARG A 105 -0.28 7.84 4.34
C ARG A 105 0.61 7.01 5.25
N TYR A 106 -0.01 6.40 6.25
CA TYR A 106 0.65 5.53 7.20
C TYR A 106 -0.01 4.15 7.18
N SER A 107 0.75 3.12 6.86
CA SER A 107 0.24 1.75 6.70
C SER A 107 0.68 0.87 7.86
N LEU A 108 -0.29 0.32 8.59
CA LEU A 108 -0.08 -0.73 9.59
C LEU A 108 -0.09 -2.10 8.88
N VAL A 109 1.04 -2.77 8.89
CA VAL A 109 1.19 -4.09 8.25
C VAL A 109 1.51 -5.14 9.31
N THR A 110 0.91 -6.31 9.21
CA THR A 110 1.14 -7.40 10.15
C THR A 110 1.48 -8.70 9.46
N SER A 111 2.34 -9.49 10.08
CA SER A 111 2.51 -10.90 9.75
C SER A 111 1.26 -11.69 10.16
N GLY A 112 1.06 -12.85 9.52
CA GLY A 112 -0.05 -13.76 9.84
C GLY A 112 -1.11 -13.79 8.74
N ARG A 113 -1.89 -14.90 8.72
CA ARG A 113 -3.02 -15.07 7.81
C ARG A 113 -4.10 -14.03 8.04
N LYS A 114 -4.36 -13.71 9.31
CA LYS A 114 -5.19 -12.58 9.78
C LYS A 114 -4.91 -12.31 11.27
N LEU A 115 -5.29 -11.14 11.73
CA LEU A 115 -5.31 -10.82 13.16
C LEU A 115 -6.42 -11.59 13.87
N SER A 116 -6.19 -11.97 15.13
CA SER A 116 -7.24 -12.44 16.01
C SER A 116 -8.25 -11.34 16.33
N THR A 117 -9.45 -11.69 16.78
CA THR A 117 -10.49 -10.71 17.17
C THR A 117 -9.99 -9.71 18.21
N LYS A 118 -9.19 -10.18 19.18
CA LYS A 118 -8.57 -9.32 20.20
C LYS A 118 -7.60 -8.33 19.57
N GLU A 119 -6.64 -8.81 18.79
CA GLU A 119 -5.65 -7.96 18.11
C GLU A 119 -6.30 -6.97 17.14
N LEU A 120 -7.38 -7.36 16.47
CA LEU A 120 -8.13 -6.48 15.59
C LEU A 120 -8.79 -5.33 16.37
N GLY A 121 -9.33 -5.62 17.56
CA GLY A 121 -9.86 -4.58 18.47
C GLY A 121 -8.78 -3.61 18.92
N GLU A 122 -7.60 -4.12 19.29
CA GLU A 122 -6.43 -3.31 19.68
C GLU A 122 -5.92 -2.45 18.50
N ALA A 123 -5.86 -3.03 17.30
CA ALA A 123 -5.50 -2.28 16.08
C ALA A 123 -6.52 -1.18 15.75
N ALA A 124 -7.82 -1.45 15.88
CA ALA A 124 -8.87 -0.46 15.70
C ALA A 124 -8.75 0.70 16.70
N GLN A 125 -8.40 0.41 17.96
CA GLN A 125 -8.13 1.43 18.98
C GLN A 125 -6.90 2.28 18.57
N SER A 126 -5.84 1.65 18.11
CA SER A 126 -4.63 2.34 17.65
C SER A 126 -4.92 3.26 16.46
N ILE A 127 -5.75 2.80 15.50
CA ILE A 127 -6.16 3.61 14.35
C ILE A 127 -6.93 4.86 14.80
N ARG A 128 -7.89 4.74 15.72
CA ARG A 128 -8.62 5.89 16.28
C ARG A 128 -7.65 6.89 16.93
N ALA A 129 -6.74 6.40 17.77
CA ALA A 129 -5.77 7.24 18.46
C ALA A 129 -4.79 7.97 17.50
N ILE A 130 -4.39 7.31 16.40
CA ILE A 130 -3.60 7.93 15.33
C ILE A 130 -4.40 9.04 14.65
N ARG A 131 -5.66 8.78 14.30
CA ARG A 131 -6.56 9.74 13.64
C ARG A 131 -6.90 10.95 14.51
N GLU A 132 -6.95 10.77 15.82
CA GLU A 132 -7.15 11.88 16.78
C GLU A 132 -5.95 12.82 16.86
N LYS A 133 -4.73 12.33 16.62
CA LYS A 133 -3.48 13.08 16.79
C LYS A 133 -2.84 13.52 15.49
N THR A 134 -3.32 13.03 14.33
CA THR A 134 -2.71 13.30 13.03
C THR A 134 -3.77 13.36 11.93
N ASP A 135 -3.43 14.00 10.80
CA ASP A 135 -4.23 14.00 9.58
C ASP A 135 -3.86 12.86 8.63
N LEU A 136 -3.03 11.90 9.07
CA LEU A 136 -2.58 10.78 8.26
C LEU A 136 -3.76 9.95 7.74
N GLN A 137 -3.71 9.59 6.49
CA GLN A 137 -4.57 8.56 5.93
C GLN A 137 -4.06 7.19 6.37
N VAL A 138 -4.79 6.52 7.27
CA VAL A 138 -4.37 5.21 7.77
C VAL A 138 -4.77 4.11 6.80
N CYS A 139 -3.79 3.30 6.39
CA CYS A 139 -3.98 2.09 5.61
C CYS A 139 -3.70 0.87 6.48
N VAL A 140 -4.30 -0.28 6.16
CA VAL A 140 -4.08 -1.51 6.91
C VAL A 140 -3.82 -2.70 5.97
N SER A 141 -2.97 -3.63 6.43
CA SER A 141 -2.72 -4.92 5.78
C SER A 141 -2.71 -6.00 6.86
N PHE A 142 -3.89 -6.56 7.17
CA PHE A 142 -4.12 -7.48 8.29
C PHE A 142 -4.58 -8.87 7.83
N GLY A 143 -4.32 -9.19 6.55
CA GLY A 143 -4.64 -10.49 5.97
C GLY A 143 -6.11 -10.65 5.59
N LEU A 144 -6.62 -11.88 5.69
CA LEU A 144 -7.94 -12.29 5.20
C LEU A 144 -9.04 -11.94 6.22
N LEU A 145 -9.66 -10.79 6.03
CA LEU A 145 -10.71 -10.27 6.90
C LEU A 145 -12.11 -10.49 6.27
N GLY A 146 -13.11 -10.60 7.12
CA GLY A 146 -14.52 -10.62 6.73
C GLY A 146 -15.18 -9.23 6.76
N GLU A 147 -16.45 -9.17 6.38
CA GLU A 147 -17.20 -7.91 6.27
C GLU A 147 -17.27 -7.13 7.59
N GLU A 148 -17.57 -7.82 8.71
CA GLU A 148 -17.67 -7.19 10.02
C GLU A 148 -16.33 -6.60 10.48
N GLU A 149 -15.23 -7.30 10.17
CA GLU A 149 -13.87 -6.87 10.48
C GLU A 149 -13.49 -5.62 9.65
N PHE A 150 -13.87 -5.59 8.37
CA PHE A 150 -13.69 -4.39 7.53
C PHE A 150 -14.53 -3.21 8.01
N ARG A 151 -15.76 -3.46 8.47
CA ARG A 151 -16.64 -2.43 9.03
C ARG A 151 -16.02 -1.80 10.27
N LEU A 152 -15.53 -2.63 11.20
CA LEU A 152 -14.82 -2.18 12.41
C LEU A 152 -13.63 -1.27 12.08
N LEU A 153 -12.80 -1.67 11.11
CA LEU A 153 -11.62 -0.90 10.70
C LEU A 153 -12.01 0.42 10.02
N LYS A 154 -13.04 0.41 9.17
CA LYS A 154 -13.57 1.61 8.53
C LYS A 154 -14.11 2.61 9.57
N GLU A 155 -14.88 2.14 10.55
CA GLU A 155 -15.40 2.94 11.65
C GLU A 155 -14.28 3.48 12.55
N ALA A 156 -13.17 2.74 12.68
CA ALA A 156 -11.98 3.22 13.36
C ALA A 156 -11.21 4.31 12.60
N GLY A 157 -11.48 4.50 11.30
CA GLY A 157 -10.86 5.53 10.47
C GLY A 157 -9.82 5.01 9.47
N ALA A 158 -9.75 3.69 9.23
CA ALA A 158 -8.94 3.15 8.15
C ALA A 158 -9.52 3.60 6.79
N SER A 159 -8.65 4.13 5.93
CA SER A 159 -9.02 4.66 4.61
C SER A 159 -8.80 3.67 3.47
N ARG A 160 -7.89 2.72 3.64
CA ARG A 160 -7.55 1.69 2.66
C ARG A 160 -7.20 0.37 3.33
N VAL A 161 -7.51 -0.71 2.64
CA VAL A 161 -7.07 -2.06 3.00
C VAL A 161 -6.22 -2.61 1.87
N HIS A 162 -5.09 -3.22 2.21
CA HIS A 162 -4.26 -4.00 1.32
C HIS A 162 -4.43 -5.48 1.65
N CYS A 163 -4.65 -6.29 0.63
CA CYS A 163 -4.64 -7.74 0.74
C CYS A 163 -3.98 -8.29 -0.52
N ASN A 164 -2.75 -8.74 -0.38
CA ASN A 164 -1.99 -9.28 -1.48
C ASN A 164 -2.39 -10.73 -1.74
N LEU A 165 -2.44 -11.13 -3.00
CA LEU A 165 -2.70 -12.53 -3.37
C LEU A 165 -1.49 -13.42 -3.10
N GLU A 166 -0.28 -12.87 -3.20
CA GLU A 166 1.03 -13.50 -2.94
C GLU A 166 1.28 -14.80 -3.71
N THR A 167 0.48 -15.06 -4.74
CA THR A 167 0.54 -16.28 -5.54
C THR A 167 0.02 -16.06 -6.96
N SER A 168 0.20 -17.05 -7.82
CA SER A 168 -0.34 -17.05 -9.18
C SER A 168 -1.77 -17.59 -9.21
N ARG A 169 -2.51 -17.27 -10.27
CA ARG A 169 -3.87 -17.80 -10.51
C ARG A 169 -3.94 -19.34 -10.45
N ARG A 170 -2.86 -20.03 -10.82
CA ARG A 170 -2.79 -21.51 -10.80
C ARG A 170 -2.84 -22.07 -9.38
N PHE A 171 -2.27 -21.36 -8.41
CA PHE A 171 -2.11 -21.81 -7.03
C PHE A 171 -3.07 -21.12 -6.05
N PHE A 172 -3.85 -20.14 -6.53
CA PHE A 172 -4.91 -19.54 -5.73
C PHE A 172 -6.16 -20.41 -5.83
N PRO A 173 -6.69 -20.93 -4.70
CA PRO A 173 -7.86 -21.81 -4.69
C PRO A 173 -9.15 -21.12 -5.12
#